data_257f0ec172f0e955773752b5c48734f5
#
_entry.id   257f0ec172f0e955773752b5c48734f5
#
_cell.length_a   1.000
_cell.length_b   1.000
_cell.length_c   1.000
_cell.angle_alpha   90.00
_cell.angle_beta   90.00
_cell.angle_gamma   90.00
#
_symmetry.space_group_name_H-M   'P 1'
#
loop_
_entity.id
_entity.type
_entity.pdbx_description
1 polymer ?
#
loop_
_entity_poly.entity_id
_entity_poly.type
_entity_poly.pdbx_seq_one_letter_code
_entity_poly.pdbx_strand_id
1 'polypeptide(L)'
;MEQKILAYLKEHETEIFEDLKSLVLTEASTSDIEALAKVREKLVMLIKERTGEDCFVYEAENGHCPVRFQYGKGTEKILFIGHYDTVHLIGALKYYTEGNELHGPGVYDMKGGLISAIWTVKAYKDLGIDPGKGLEFIFNGDEETGSAESTDILCELAKDAKAALVCEPCTANGDLKTGRKGLVRFTVRIHGKASHAGNAHKEGINAIEELAHEILAIQKLTDYEAGTTVNVGVCSGGTKPNVVPAEAEIEIDCRVKTAAEGDRVRKAINEIRTTVPGTTREVIERDSKMPMEETEANMALFEKAKICGEKVGLKFSHQFVGGGSDGNEVSAMGIPTLDGLGAAGDGAHSANEYILIDQYIPRIAMLASFVLTI
;
A
#
# COMPACT_ATOMS: atom_id res chain seq x y z
N MET A 1 6.45 18.44 24.91
CA MET A 1 7.26 18.21 23.71
C MET A 1 6.45 18.53 22.46
N GLU A 2 5.24 18.01 22.37
CA GLU A 2 4.37 18.08 21.19
C GLU A 2 4.09 19.51 20.73
N GLN A 3 3.78 20.40 21.66
CA GLN A 3 3.55 21.83 21.37
C GLN A 3 4.82 22.55 20.88
N LYS A 4 6.01 22.14 21.35
CA LYS A 4 7.30 22.71 20.89
C LYS A 4 7.57 22.30 19.43
N ILE A 5 7.30 21.04 19.08
CA ILE A 5 7.44 20.52 17.71
C ILE A 5 6.41 21.21 16.80
N LEU A 6 5.14 21.29 17.23
CA LEU A 6 4.07 21.95 16.46
C LEU A 6 4.39 23.42 16.19
N ALA A 7 4.88 24.15 17.19
CA ALA A 7 5.25 25.56 17.03
C ALA A 7 6.39 25.73 16.01
N TYR A 8 7.42 24.89 16.09
CA TYR A 8 8.53 24.88 15.13
C TYR A 8 8.04 24.61 13.70
N LEU A 9 7.21 23.58 13.50
CA LEU A 9 6.68 23.24 12.18
C LEU A 9 5.77 24.32 11.61
N LYS A 10 4.98 25.01 12.44
CA LYS A 10 4.18 26.16 12.03
C LYS A 10 5.05 27.36 11.59
N GLU A 11 6.17 27.59 12.26
CA GLU A 11 7.14 28.63 11.86
C GLU A 11 7.74 28.33 10.47
N HIS A 12 7.89 27.04 10.11
CA HIS A 12 8.45 26.58 8.84
C HIS A 12 7.39 26.11 7.83
N GLU A 13 6.10 26.44 8.05
CA GLU A 13 4.99 25.97 7.22
C GLU A 13 5.20 26.28 5.73
N THR A 14 5.66 27.48 5.41
CA THR A 14 5.94 27.87 4.02
C THR A 14 6.99 26.97 3.36
N GLU A 15 8.08 26.67 4.07
CA GLU A 15 9.15 25.79 3.55
C GLU A 15 8.65 24.36 3.37
N ILE A 16 7.82 23.84 4.29
CA ILE A 16 7.21 22.51 4.21
C ILE A 16 6.35 22.39 2.94
N PHE A 17 5.51 23.39 2.68
CA PHE A 17 4.66 23.39 1.47
C PHE A 17 5.46 23.64 0.18
N GLU A 18 6.56 24.39 0.22
CA GLU A 18 7.48 24.52 -0.92
C GLU A 18 8.18 23.20 -1.25
N ASP A 19 8.65 22.46 -0.23
CA ASP A 19 9.22 21.14 -0.40
C ASP A 19 8.21 20.15 -1.00
N LEU A 20 7.00 20.12 -0.43
CA LEU A 20 5.89 19.30 -0.94
C LEU A 20 5.58 19.65 -2.40
N LYS A 21 5.39 20.93 -2.70
CA LYS A 21 5.15 21.43 -4.06
C LYS A 21 6.25 20.96 -5.02
N SER A 22 7.51 21.13 -4.61
CA SER A 22 8.65 20.77 -5.46
C SER A 22 8.67 19.29 -5.79
N LEU A 23 8.31 18.42 -4.82
CA LEU A 23 8.25 16.99 -5.00
C LEU A 23 7.02 16.56 -5.82
N VAL A 24 5.86 17.19 -5.59
CA VAL A 24 4.62 16.93 -6.34
C VAL A 24 4.78 17.31 -7.81
N LEU A 25 5.39 18.45 -8.12
CA LEU A 25 5.62 18.92 -9.49
C LEU A 25 6.72 18.13 -10.21
N THR A 26 7.53 17.33 -9.49
CA THR A 26 8.37 16.30 -10.08
C THR A 26 7.55 15.03 -10.16
N GLU A 27 6.79 14.89 -11.25
CA GLU A 27 5.85 13.78 -11.43
C GLU A 27 6.55 12.43 -11.53
N ALA A 28 5.91 11.37 -11.08
CA ALA A 28 6.53 10.06 -10.80
C ALA A 28 5.64 8.87 -11.14
N SER A 29 5.15 8.79 -12.38
CA SER A 29 4.42 7.60 -12.82
C SER A 29 5.27 6.34 -12.67
N THR A 30 4.76 5.28 -12.02
CA THR A 30 5.48 4.01 -11.83
C THR A 30 5.93 3.39 -13.14
N SER A 31 5.18 3.60 -14.22
CA SER A 31 5.51 3.09 -15.56
C SER A 31 6.56 3.93 -16.32
N ASP A 32 6.97 5.10 -15.80
CA ASP A 32 7.94 5.99 -16.43
C ASP A 32 9.24 6.05 -15.63
N ILE A 33 10.19 5.19 -15.98
CA ILE A 33 11.47 5.05 -15.27
C ILE A 33 12.33 6.32 -15.30
N GLU A 34 12.24 7.13 -16.37
CA GLU A 34 12.96 8.40 -16.43
C GLU A 34 12.35 9.44 -15.46
N ALA A 35 11.04 9.47 -15.35
CA ALA A 35 10.35 10.32 -14.37
C ALA A 35 10.64 9.85 -12.94
N LEU A 36 10.62 8.54 -12.68
CA LEU A 36 11.02 7.97 -11.38
C LEU A 36 12.45 8.34 -10.99
N ALA A 37 13.40 8.30 -11.92
CA ALA A 37 14.77 8.71 -11.66
C ALA A 37 14.84 10.19 -11.24
N LYS A 38 14.10 11.07 -11.89
CA LYS A 38 14.07 12.51 -11.56
C LYS A 38 13.48 12.79 -10.18
N VAL A 39 12.35 12.15 -9.83
CA VAL A 39 11.75 12.34 -8.51
C VAL A 39 12.63 11.74 -7.41
N ARG A 40 13.29 10.60 -7.65
CA ARG A 40 14.27 10.02 -6.74
C ARG A 40 15.44 10.94 -6.49
N GLU A 41 16.04 11.52 -7.53
CA GLU A 41 17.10 12.53 -7.39
C GLU A 41 16.63 13.75 -6.57
N LYS A 42 15.43 14.24 -6.86
CA LYS A 42 14.82 15.34 -6.10
C LYS A 42 14.63 14.97 -4.64
N LEU A 43 14.14 13.78 -4.35
CA LEU A 43 13.94 13.26 -2.98
C LEU A 43 15.27 13.17 -2.23
N VAL A 44 16.31 12.61 -2.84
CA VAL A 44 17.67 12.53 -2.26
C VAL A 44 18.21 13.91 -1.94
N MET A 45 18.04 14.89 -2.84
CA MET A 45 18.45 16.27 -2.60
C MET A 45 17.70 16.91 -1.41
N LEU A 46 16.39 16.73 -1.33
CA LEU A 46 15.57 17.22 -0.22
C LEU A 46 15.98 16.61 1.12
N ILE A 47 16.20 15.29 1.16
CA ILE A 47 16.69 14.61 2.37
C ILE A 47 18.01 15.22 2.81
N LYS A 48 18.98 15.34 1.89
CA LYS A 48 20.30 15.92 2.21
C LYS A 48 20.20 17.35 2.69
N GLU A 49 19.40 18.18 2.04
CA GLU A 49 19.23 19.60 2.38
C GLU A 49 18.58 19.78 3.76
N ARG A 50 17.53 19.03 4.05
CA ARG A 50 16.75 19.21 5.28
C ARG A 50 17.37 18.47 6.47
N THR A 51 17.83 17.25 6.27
CA THR A 51 18.35 16.43 7.37
C THR A 51 19.87 16.47 7.51
N GLY A 52 20.59 16.73 6.43
CA GLY A 52 22.05 16.60 6.36
C GLY A 52 22.54 15.17 6.18
N GLU A 53 21.64 14.20 6.20
CA GLU A 53 21.99 12.78 6.06
C GLU A 53 22.26 12.40 4.60
N ASP A 54 23.10 11.41 4.39
CA ASP A 54 23.36 10.85 3.07
C ASP A 54 22.39 9.71 2.80
N CYS A 55 21.96 9.59 1.54
CA CYS A 55 21.11 8.50 1.09
C CYS A 55 21.92 7.38 0.47
N PHE A 56 21.49 6.15 0.70
CA PHE A 56 21.88 4.99 -0.09
C PHE A 56 20.74 4.66 -1.05
N VAL A 57 21.05 4.56 -2.34
CA VAL A 57 20.10 4.18 -3.39
C VAL A 57 20.42 2.75 -3.79
N TYR A 58 19.45 1.86 -3.60
CA TYR A 58 19.58 0.47 -4.05
C TYR A 58 19.45 0.39 -5.56
N GLU A 59 20.21 -0.51 -6.17
CA GLU A 59 20.00 -0.86 -7.58
C GLU A 59 18.78 -1.78 -7.69
N ALA A 60 17.96 -1.57 -8.72
CA ALA A 60 16.80 -2.39 -9.06
C ALA A 60 16.80 -2.66 -10.57
N GLU A 61 16.43 -3.89 -10.97
CA GLU A 61 16.58 -4.38 -12.36
C GLU A 61 15.79 -3.52 -13.36
N ASN A 62 14.57 -3.12 -12.98
CA ASN A 62 13.70 -2.29 -13.83
C ASN A 62 13.75 -0.80 -13.48
N GLY A 63 14.64 -0.38 -12.57
CA GLY A 63 14.89 1.02 -12.27
C GLY A 63 14.05 1.63 -11.14
N HIS A 64 13.25 0.84 -10.43
CA HIS A 64 12.44 1.28 -9.29
C HIS A 64 13.25 1.39 -7.98
N CYS A 65 14.42 1.94 -8.07
CA CYS A 65 15.49 1.95 -7.06
C CYS A 65 15.07 2.51 -5.70
N PRO A 66 14.95 1.71 -4.62
CA PRO A 66 14.61 2.21 -3.29
C PRO A 66 15.66 3.18 -2.75
N VAL A 67 15.22 4.20 -2.01
CA VAL A 67 16.05 5.20 -1.34
C VAL A 67 16.03 4.94 0.16
N ARG A 68 17.22 4.81 0.77
CA ARG A 68 17.40 4.59 2.19
C ARG A 68 18.19 5.72 2.81
N PHE A 69 17.81 6.16 4.01
CA PHE A 69 18.64 6.99 4.87
C PHE A 69 18.38 6.69 6.34
N GLN A 70 19.25 7.20 7.22
CA GLN A 70 19.21 6.92 8.66
C GLN A 70 19.37 8.21 9.45
N TYR A 71 18.77 8.25 10.65
CA TYR A 71 18.96 9.31 11.63
C TYR A 71 18.96 8.76 13.06
N GLY A 72 19.70 9.42 13.96
CA GLY A 72 19.80 8.98 15.36
C GLY A 72 20.79 7.86 15.61
N LYS A 73 21.06 7.53 16.87
CA LYS A 73 22.14 6.62 17.30
C LYS A 73 21.69 5.57 18.32
N GLY A 74 20.42 5.31 18.47
CA GLY A 74 19.93 4.29 19.40
C GLY A 74 20.15 2.87 18.91
N THR A 75 20.13 1.90 19.82
CA THR A 75 20.20 0.47 19.49
C THR A 75 18.87 -0.10 19.03
N GLU A 76 17.74 0.47 19.49
CA GLU A 76 16.42 0.15 18.98
C GLU A 76 16.20 0.87 17.65
N LYS A 77 15.58 0.20 16.70
CA LYS A 77 15.32 0.72 15.36
C LYS A 77 13.83 0.90 15.10
N ILE A 78 13.44 2.06 14.57
CA ILE A 78 12.11 2.33 14.03
C ILE A 78 12.23 2.47 12.52
N LEU A 79 11.47 1.68 11.78
CA LEU A 79 11.46 1.69 10.32
C LEU A 79 10.32 2.58 9.81
N PHE A 80 10.67 3.58 9.01
CA PHE A 80 9.72 4.39 8.24
C PHE A 80 9.63 3.87 6.82
N ILE A 81 8.41 3.66 6.34
CA ILE A 81 8.12 3.11 5.02
C ILE A 81 7.31 4.11 4.22
N GLY A 82 7.67 4.29 2.96
CA GLY A 82 6.91 5.10 2.01
C GLY A 82 7.31 4.81 0.58
N HIS A 83 6.59 5.39 -0.37
CA HIS A 83 6.90 5.28 -1.79
C HIS A 83 6.87 6.63 -2.48
N TYR A 84 7.65 6.78 -3.56
CA TYR A 84 7.76 8.02 -4.31
C TYR A 84 7.13 7.94 -5.70
N ASP A 85 6.73 6.75 -6.14
CA ASP A 85 5.97 6.51 -7.37
C ASP A 85 4.49 6.87 -7.21
N THR A 86 3.77 6.96 -8.31
CA THR A 86 2.34 7.24 -8.36
C THR A 86 1.69 6.54 -9.55
N VAL A 87 0.39 6.27 -9.47
CA VAL A 87 -0.41 5.72 -10.58
C VAL A 87 -0.67 6.73 -11.70
N HIS A 88 -0.48 8.03 -11.44
CA HIS A 88 -0.85 9.08 -12.38
C HIS A 88 0.10 9.18 -13.56
N LEU A 89 -0.46 9.26 -14.77
CA LEU A 89 0.31 9.56 -15.96
C LEU A 89 0.84 11.00 -15.91
N ILE A 90 2.04 11.21 -16.45
CA ILE A 90 2.69 12.52 -16.48
C ILE A 90 1.78 13.55 -17.17
N GLY A 91 1.54 14.68 -16.48
CA GLY A 91 0.69 15.77 -16.97
C GLY A 91 -0.81 15.52 -16.81
N ALA A 92 -1.25 14.42 -16.19
CA ALA A 92 -2.66 14.11 -16.00
C ALA A 92 -3.35 15.00 -14.95
N LEU A 93 -2.63 15.38 -13.89
CA LEU A 93 -3.16 16.21 -12.82
C LEU A 93 -2.46 17.56 -12.74
N LYS A 94 -3.21 18.57 -12.27
CA LYS A 94 -2.69 19.91 -12.04
C LYS A 94 -2.42 20.11 -10.54
N TYR A 95 -1.39 20.89 -10.24
CA TYR A 95 -1.14 21.40 -8.90
C TYR A 95 -1.90 22.71 -8.68
N TYR A 96 -2.83 22.75 -7.73
CA TYR A 96 -3.59 23.95 -7.37
C TYR A 96 -4.16 23.87 -5.96
N THR A 97 -4.63 24.98 -5.42
CA THR A 97 -5.31 25.06 -4.13
C THR A 97 -6.75 25.50 -4.34
N GLU A 98 -7.69 24.82 -3.69
CA GLU A 98 -9.11 25.19 -3.66
C GLU A 98 -9.63 25.14 -2.20
N GLY A 99 -9.89 26.31 -1.62
CA GLY A 99 -10.28 26.40 -0.21
C GLY A 99 -9.21 25.83 0.72
N ASN A 100 -9.53 24.76 1.45
CA ASN A 100 -8.63 24.04 2.36
C ASN A 100 -7.95 22.84 1.69
N GLU A 101 -8.13 22.65 0.39
CA GLU A 101 -7.62 21.51 -0.34
C GLU A 101 -6.42 21.89 -1.21
N LEU A 102 -5.34 21.11 -1.12
CA LEU A 102 -4.17 21.20 -1.99
C LEU A 102 -4.16 19.97 -2.89
N HIS A 103 -4.34 20.19 -4.19
CA HIS A 103 -4.42 19.18 -5.21
C HIS A 103 -3.08 19.00 -5.95
N GLY A 104 -2.80 17.77 -6.39
CA GLY A 104 -1.63 17.47 -7.22
C GLY A 104 -1.31 15.98 -7.30
N PRO A 105 -0.51 15.55 -8.30
CA PRO A 105 -0.21 14.13 -8.50
C PRO A 105 0.66 13.55 -7.38
N GLY A 106 0.10 12.60 -6.64
CA GLY A 106 0.76 11.97 -5.49
C GLY A 106 0.86 12.88 -4.25
N VAL A 107 0.10 13.98 -4.19
CA VAL A 107 0.13 14.88 -3.03
C VAL A 107 -0.38 14.17 -1.77
N TYR A 108 -1.38 13.31 -1.93
CA TYR A 108 -1.96 12.49 -0.89
C TYR A 108 -1.29 11.11 -0.84
N ASP A 109 -1.14 10.46 -1.99
CA ASP A 109 -0.60 9.11 -2.15
C ASP A 109 0.72 9.12 -2.95
N MET A 110 1.96 9.15 -2.26
CA MET A 110 2.02 9.51 -0.85
C MET A 110 3.15 10.54 -0.56
N LYS A 111 3.40 11.49 -1.51
CA LYS A 111 4.48 12.49 -1.36
C LYS A 111 4.32 13.34 -0.09
N GLY A 112 3.07 13.61 0.33
CA GLY A 112 2.81 14.26 1.62
C GLY A 112 3.38 13.49 2.81
N GLY A 113 3.30 12.17 2.79
CA GLY A 113 3.89 11.31 3.80
C GLY A 113 5.43 11.33 3.81
N LEU A 114 6.06 11.37 2.62
CA LEU A 114 7.51 11.47 2.51
C LEU A 114 8.04 12.79 3.11
N ILE A 115 7.40 13.89 2.78
CA ILE A 115 7.76 15.20 3.36
C ILE A 115 7.53 15.20 4.87
N SER A 116 6.47 14.55 5.38
CA SER A 116 6.22 14.42 6.82
C SER A 116 7.36 13.67 7.53
N ALA A 117 7.87 12.60 6.93
CA ALA A 117 9.00 11.84 7.46
C ALA A 117 10.30 12.66 7.48
N ILE A 118 10.60 13.38 6.40
CA ILE A 118 11.79 14.25 6.28
C ILE A 118 11.72 15.39 7.32
N TRP A 119 10.58 16.06 7.44
CA TRP A 119 10.42 17.16 8.38
C TRP A 119 10.32 16.73 9.84
N THR A 120 10.00 15.46 10.11
CA THR A 120 10.18 14.86 11.43
C THR A 120 11.66 14.89 11.86
N VAL A 121 12.56 14.45 10.97
CA VAL A 121 14.02 14.50 11.23
C VAL A 121 14.53 15.93 11.32
N LYS A 122 14.08 16.81 10.42
CA LYS A 122 14.46 18.23 10.43
C LYS A 122 14.10 18.89 11.75
N ALA A 123 12.88 18.65 12.26
CA ALA A 123 12.44 19.20 13.54
C ALA A 123 13.30 18.67 14.70
N TYR A 124 13.67 17.40 14.72
CA TYR A 124 14.55 16.84 15.76
C TYR A 124 15.93 17.51 15.73
N LYS A 125 16.52 17.64 14.55
CA LYS A 125 17.82 18.23 14.36
C LYS A 125 17.86 19.68 14.88
N ASP A 126 16.94 20.51 14.42
CA ASP A 126 16.93 21.94 14.73
C ASP A 126 16.53 22.24 16.18
N LEU A 127 15.66 21.42 16.76
CA LEU A 127 15.25 21.53 18.16
C LEU A 127 16.22 20.84 19.14
N GLY A 128 17.26 20.16 18.64
CA GLY A 128 18.20 19.41 19.45
C GLY A 128 17.55 18.22 20.18
N ILE A 129 16.55 17.59 19.55
CA ILE A 129 15.86 16.43 20.11
C ILE A 129 16.59 15.15 19.69
N ASP A 130 17.06 14.37 20.67
CA ASP A 130 17.55 13.01 20.44
C ASP A 130 16.36 12.05 20.54
N PRO A 131 16.02 11.30 19.48
CA PRO A 131 14.97 10.29 19.55
C PRO A 131 15.29 9.11 20.47
N GLY A 132 16.56 8.94 20.90
CA GLY A 132 17.00 7.83 21.74
C GLY A 132 17.00 6.47 21.04
N LYS A 133 16.80 6.45 19.72
CA LYS A 133 16.74 5.26 18.87
C LYS A 133 17.22 5.57 17.46
N GLY A 134 17.56 4.54 16.69
CA GLY A 134 17.83 4.66 15.26
C GLY A 134 16.56 4.79 14.48
N LEU A 135 16.45 5.77 13.63
CA LEU A 135 15.38 5.93 12.67
C LEU A 135 15.89 5.50 11.30
N GLU A 136 15.27 4.50 10.73
CA GLU A 136 15.59 3.94 9.43
C GLU A 136 14.46 4.30 8.47
N PHE A 137 14.79 4.82 7.30
CA PHE A 137 13.82 5.24 6.30
C PHE A 137 14.07 4.47 5.01
N ILE A 138 13.01 3.93 4.42
CA ILE A 138 13.00 3.30 3.10
C ILE A 138 11.85 3.88 2.27
N PHE A 139 12.17 4.39 1.09
CA PHE A 139 11.20 4.96 0.16
C PHE A 139 11.32 4.25 -1.18
N ASN A 140 10.27 3.53 -1.56
CA ASN A 140 10.21 2.65 -2.73
C ASN A 140 9.76 3.40 -3.98
N GLY A 141 10.03 2.81 -5.14
CA GLY A 141 9.60 3.35 -6.44
C GLY A 141 8.66 2.44 -7.21
N ASP A 142 8.12 1.37 -6.58
CA ASP A 142 7.30 0.33 -7.19
C ASP A 142 6.10 -0.11 -6.34
N GLU A 143 5.70 0.68 -5.32
CA GLU A 143 4.59 0.32 -4.44
C GLU A 143 3.29 0.14 -5.21
N GLU A 144 2.99 1.06 -6.11
CA GLU A 144 1.77 1.11 -6.91
C GLU A 144 1.61 -0.09 -7.88
N THR A 145 2.68 -0.84 -8.08
CA THR A 145 2.69 -2.08 -8.87
C THR A 145 2.97 -3.34 -8.04
N GLY A 146 2.99 -3.20 -6.70
CA GLY A 146 3.07 -4.33 -5.77
C GLY A 146 4.46 -4.63 -5.23
N SER A 147 5.42 -3.71 -5.33
CA SER A 147 6.73 -3.73 -4.64
C SER A 147 7.63 -4.93 -4.98
N ALA A 148 7.54 -5.43 -6.21
CA ALA A 148 8.25 -6.65 -6.60
C ALA A 148 9.78 -6.54 -6.49
N GLU A 149 10.34 -5.34 -6.68
CA GLU A 149 11.78 -5.09 -6.59
C GLU A 149 12.23 -4.65 -5.20
N SER A 150 11.33 -4.05 -4.41
CA SER A 150 11.66 -3.46 -3.11
C SER A 150 11.31 -4.35 -1.90
N THR A 151 10.41 -5.32 -2.04
CA THR A 151 9.93 -6.15 -0.91
C THR A 151 11.06 -6.85 -0.15
N ASP A 152 12.02 -7.48 -0.84
CA ASP A 152 13.12 -8.19 -0.17
C ASP A 152 14.01 -7.23 0.63
N ILE A 153 14.30 -6.04 0.08
CA ILE A 153 15.07 -4.99 0.74
C ILE A 153 14.31 -4.47 1.97
N LEU A 154 13.03 -4.21 1.81
CA LEU A 154 12.15 -3.76 2.89
C LEU A 154 12.11 -4.78 4.04
N CYS A 155 11.89 -6.06 3.72
CA CYS A 155 11.86 -7.14 4.70
C CYS A 155 13.20 -7.31 5.40
N GLU A 156 14.33 -7.18 4.70
CA GLU A 156 15.66 -7.23 5.32
C GLU A 156 15.86 -6.09 6.32
N LEU A 157 15.48 -4.87 5.95
CA LEU A 157 15.55 -3.72 6.84
C LEU A 157 14.60 -3.82 8.03
N ALA A 158 13.48 -4.52 7.90
CA ALA A 158 12.49 -4.69 8.95
C ALA A 158 12.90 -5.69 10.04
N LYS A 159 13.78 -6.67 9.76
CA LYS A 159 14.09 -7.79 10.66
C LYS A 159 14.35 -7.41 12.12
N ASP A 160 15.06 -6.30 12.34
CA ASP A 160 15.45 -5.84 13.67
C ASP A 160 14.67 -4.58 14.11
N ALA A 161 13.58 -4.24 13.40
CA ALA A 161 12.78 -3.08 13.73
C ALA A 161 11.89 -3.37 14.96
N LYS A 162 11.87 -2.45 15.91
CA LYS A 162 10.95 -2.46 17.05
C LYS A 162 9.52 -2.15 16.63
N ALA A 163 9.38 -1.31 15.62
CA ALA A 163 8.11 -0.94 14.98
C ALA A 163 8.35 -0.44 13.55
N ALA A 164 7.34 -0.58 12.71
CA ALA A 164 7.27 0.00 11.38
C ALA A 164 6.17 1.07 11.32
N LEU A 165 6.51 2.21 10.73
CA LEU A 165 5.67 3.39 10.58
C LEU A 165 5.46 3.66 9.10
N VAL A 166 4.26 3.40 8.60
CA VAL A 166 3.95 3.55 7.18
C VAL A 166 3.38 4.94 6.94
N CYS A 167 4.10 5.72 6.13
CA CYS A 167 3.76 7.11 5.85
C CYS A 167 2.69 7.28 4.75
N GLU A 168 1.95 6.22 4.45
CA GLU A 168 0.75 6.22 3.63
C GLU A 168 -0.27 7.26 4.12
N PRO A 169 -1.14 7.78 3.25
CA PRO A 169 -2.19 8.68 3.69
C PRO A 169 -3.12 8.01 4.73
N CYS A 170 -3.72 8.79 5.59
CA CYS A 170 -4.79 8.30 6.46
C CYS A 170 -6.08 8.02 5.66
N THR A 171 -7.15 7.60 6.30
CA THR A 171 -8.45 7.49 5.62
C THR A 171 -9.05 8.88 5.36
N ALA A 172 -10.06 8.97 4.50
CA ALA A 172 -10.78 10.22 4.22
C ALA A 172 -11.34 10.91 5.49
N ASN A 173 -11.60 10.14 6.54
CA ASN A 173 -12.03 10.68 7.85
C ASN A 173 -10.87 11.14 8.73
N GLY A 174 -9.63 11.01 8.28
CA GLY A 174 -8.42 11.31 9.04
C GLY A 174 -7.95 10.16 9.95
N ASP A 175 -8.60 8.99 9.93
CA ASP A 175 -8.29 7.86 10.81
C ASP A 175 -7.01 7.15 10.40
N LEU A 176 -6.25 6.64 11.35
CA LEU A 176 -5.07 5.80 11.11
C LEU A 176 -5.50 4.38 10.70
N LYS A 177 -4.61 3.66 10.06
CA LYS A 177 -4.86 2.30 9.58
C LYS A 177 -4.15 1.31 10.50
N THR A 178 -4.93 0.56 11.29
CA THR A 178 -4.43 -0.47 12.22
C THR A 178 -4.42 -1.85 11.61
N GLY A 179 -5.09 -2.02 10.46
CA GLY A 179 -5.13 -3.24 9.69
C GLY A 179 -5.44 -2.98 8.22
N ARG A 180 -4.92 -3.87 7.37
CA ARG A 180 -5.14 -3.88 5.92
C ARG A 180 -5.46 -5.28 5.44
N LYS A 181 -6.41 -5.45 4.54
CA LYS A 181 -6.67 -6.77 3.96
C LYS A 181 -5.46 -7.27 3.17
N GLY A 182 -5.24 -8.56 3.28
CA GLY A 182 -4.37 -9.29 2.36
C GLY A 182 -5.07 -9.54 1.03
N LEU A 183 -4.28 -9.90 0.06
CA LEU A 183 -4.67 -10.19 -1.31
C LEU A 183 -4.25 -11.61 -1.66
N VAL A 184 -5.15 -12.38 -2.29
CA VAL A 184 -4.81 -13.66 -2.93
C VAL A 184 -5.51 -13.70 -4.29
N ARG A 185 -4.75 -13.81 -5.35
CA ARG A 185 -5.27 -13.87 -6.72
C ARG A 185 -5.07 -15.24 -7.34
N PHE A 186 -6.06 -15.66 -8.11
CA PHE A 186 -5.99 -16.93 -8.85
C PHE A 186 -6.44 -16.72 -10.28
N THR A 187 -5.85 -17.56 -11.15
CA THR A 187 -6.41 -17.90 -12.45
C THR A 187 -6.85 -19.37 -12.38
N VAL A 188 -8.09 -19.67 -12.74
CA VAL A 188 -8.55 -21.05 -12.90
C VAL A 188 -8.87 -21.30 -14.37
N ARG A 189 -8.22 -22.30 -14.95
CA ARG A 189 -8.42 -22.76 -16.32
C ARG A 189 -9.14 -24.09 -16.32
N ILE A 190 -10.13 -24.20 -17.19
CA ILE A 190 -10.90 -25.42 -17.39
C ILE A 190 -10.64 -25.94 -18.80
N HIS A 191 -10.28 -27.22 -18.87
CA HIS A 191 -10.05 -27.94 -20.12
C HIS A 191 -11.14 -28.99 -20.33
N GLY A 192 -11.72 -28.97 -21.49
CA GLY A 192 -12.71 -29.92 -21.99
C GLY A 192 -12.31 -30.48 -23.34
N LYS A 193 -13.28 -30.65 -24.24
CA LYS A 193 -13.06 -31.21 -25.60
C LYS A 193 -13.98 -30.54 -26.61
N ALA A 194 -13.39 -29.96 -27.66
CA ALA A 194 -14.15 -29.39 -28.74
C ALA A 194 -14.87 -30.44 -29.60
N SER A 195 -16.08 -30.10 -30.02
CA SER A 195 -16.84 -30.84 -31.03
C SER A 195 -17.85 -29.95 -31.72
N HIS A 196 -18.44 -30.41 -32.82
CA HIS A 196 -19.50 -29.68 -33.51
C HIS A 196 -20.81 -29.77 -32.71
N ALA A 197 -21.32 -28.64 -32.23
CA ALA A 197 -22.45 -28.60 -31.30
C ALA A 197 -23.75 -29.22 -31.84
N GLY A 198 -23.96 -29.24 -33.16
CA GLY A 198 -25.12 -29.87 -33.78
C GLY A 198 -24.93 -31.35 -34.17
N ASN A 199 -23.75 -31.69 -34.71
CA ASN A 199 -23.54 -33.00 -35.31
C ASN A 199 -22.86 -34.01 -34.38
N ALA A 200 -22.04 -33.55 -33.45
CA ALA A 200 -21.18 -34.39 -32.60
C ALA A 200 -21.19 -33.89 -31.12
N HIS A 201 -22.30 -33.32 -30.65
CA HIS A 201 -22.41 -32.71 -29.31
C HIS A 201 -21.97 -33.67 -28.19
N LYS A 202 -22.36 -34.96 -28.28
CA LYS A 202 -22.04 -36.01 -27.30
C LYS A 202 -20.54 -36.36 -27.22
N GLU A 203 -19.77 -35.99 -28.23
CA GLU A 203 -18.32 -36.22 -28.27
C GLU A 203 -17.51 -35.10 -27.62
N GLY A 204 -18.17 -33.94 -27.39
CA GLY A 204 -17.61 -32.80 -26.74
C GLY A 204 -17.70 -32.84 -25.21
N ILE A 205 -16.84 -32.07 -24.56
CA ILE A 205 -16.84 -31.86 -23.11
C ILE A 205 -16.80 -30.34 -22.90
N ASN A 206 -17.85 -29.79 -22.32
CA ASN A 206 -18.05 -28.34 -22.29
C ASN A 206 -17.31 -27.68 -21.13
N ALA A 207 -16.22 -26.97 -21.44
CA ALA A 207 -15.44 -26.25 -20.45
C ALA A 207 -16.17 -25.05 -19.83
N ILE A 208 -17.07 -24.37 -20.59
CA ILE A 208 -17.87 -23.25 -20.05
C ILE A 208 -18.93 -23.75 -19.06
N GLU A 209 -19.51 -24.93 -19.29
CA GLU A 209 -20.45 -25.52 -18.33
C GLU A 209 -19.76 -25.80 -16.99
N GLU A 210 -18.56 -26.39 -17.01
CA GLU A 210 -17.77 -26.59 -15.81
C GLU A 210 -17.40 -25.26 -15.16
N LEU A 211 -16.98 -24.26 -15.95
CA LEU A 211 -16.62 -22.95 -15.44
C LEU A 211 -17.79 -22.29 -14.68
N ALA A 212 -19.02 -22.47 -15.14
CA ALA A 212 -20.21 -21.97 -14.44
C ALA A 212 -20.36 -22.59 -13.04
N HIS A 213 -20.08 -23.91 -12.89
CA HIS A 213 -20.06 -24.58 -11.59
C HIS A 213 -18.95 -24.05 -10.69
N GLU A 214 -17.74 -23.86 -11.24
CA GLU A 214 -16.60 -23.27 -10.51
C GLU A 214 -16.90 -21.88 -9.98
N ILE A 215 -17.43 -20.98 -10.82
CA ILE A 215 -17.81 -19.61 -10.43
C ILE A 215 -18.77 -19.64 -9.25
N LEU A 216 -19.83 -20.46 -9.33
CA LEU A 216 -20.82 -20.56 -8.25
C LEU A 216 -20.23 -21.12 -6.95
N ALA A 217 -19.29 -22.05 -7.04
CA ALA A 217 -18.61 -22.62 -5.87
C ALA A 217 -17.66 -21.58 -5.22
N ILE A 218 -16.87 -20.89 -6.04
CA ILE A 218 -15.88 -19.91 -5.59
C ILE A 218 -16.55 -18.69 -4.96
N GLN A 219 -17.62 -18.15 -5.56
CA GLN A 219 -18.32 -16.99 -5.01
C GLN A 219 -18.93 -17.26 -3.62
N LYS A 220 -19.26 -18.49 -3.27
CA LYS A 220 -19.75 -18.88 -1.94
C LYS A 220 -18.70 -18.81 -0.84
N LEU A 221 -17.41 -18.67 -1.20
CA LEU A 221 -16.33 -18.52 -0.23
C LEU A 221 -16.28 -17.13 0.42
N THR A 222 -17.03 -16.15 -0.13
CA THR A 222 -17.21 -14.84 0.49
C THR A 222 -17.84 -14.98 1.87
N ASP A 223 -17.22 -14.37 2.88
CA ASP A 223 -17.68 -14.30 4.25
C ASP A 223 -17.49 -12.88 4.77
N TYR A 224 -18.59 -12.12 4.79
CA TYR A 224 -18.56 -10.72 5.23
C TYR A 224 -18.31 -10.59 6.73
N GLU A 225 -18.69 -11.59 7.54
CA GLU A 225 -18.45 -11.57 8.99
C GLU A 225 -16.96 -11.79 9.28
N ALA A 226 -16.32 -12.72 8.59
CA ALA A 226 -14.87 -12.91 8.65
C ALA A 226 -14.11 -11.77 7.92
N GLY A 227 -14.80 -10.91 7.19
CA GLY A 227 -14.23 -9.83 6.38
C GLY A 227 -13.58 -10.31 5.09
N THR A 228 -13.89 -11.54 4.65
CA THR A 228 -13.39 -12.13 3.41
C THR A 228 -14.31 -11.81 2.24
N THR A 229 -13.74 -11.30 1.15
CA THR A 229 -14.44 -11.10 -0.11
C THR A 229 -13.74 -11.87 -1.22
N VAL A 230 -14.53 -12.58 -2.04
CA VAL A 230 -14.05 -13.32 -3.20
C VAL A 230 -14.81 -12.82 -4.43
N ASN A 231 -14.08 -12.34 -5.41
CA ASN A 231 -14.64 -11.78 -6.63
C ASN A 231 -14.08 -12.48 -7.86
N VAL A 232 -14.94 -13.13 -8.62
CA VAL A 232 -14.60 -13.58 -9.97
C VAL A 232 -14.82 -12.38 -10.89
N GLY A 233 -13.73 -11.67 -11.22
CA GLY A 233 -13.79 -10.39 -11.92
C GLY A 233 -13.68 -10.48 -13.43
N VAL A 234 -13.04 -11.54 -13.94
CA VAL A 234 -12.88 -11.79 -15.38
C VAL A 234 -13.29 -13.22 -15.70
N CYS A 235 -13.95 -13.40 -16.85
CA CYS A 235 -14.38 -14.70 -17.36
C CYS A 235 -14.24 -14.71 -18.87
N SER A 236 -13.61 -15.76 -19.43
CA SER A 236 -13.48 -15.96 -20.86
C SER A 236 -13.62 -17.43 -21.25
N GLY A 237 -13.99 -17.72 -22.49
CA GLY A 237 -14.07 -19.11 -22.96
C GLY A 237 -14.78 -19.28 -24.31
N GLY A 238 -14.53 -20.43 -24.94
CA GLY A 238 -15.10 -20.80 -26.22
C GLY A 238 -14.56 -20.00 -27.41
N THR A 239 -14.98 -20.39 -28.61
CA THR A 239 -14.53 -19.75 -29.87
C THR A 239 -15.69 -19.35 -30.78
N LYS A 240 -16.68 -20.21 -30.94
CA LYS A 240 -17.87 -20.02 -31.79
C LYS A 240 -19.10 -20.69 -31.18
N PRO A 241 -20.31 -20.15 -31.39
CA PRO A 241 -21.54 -20.73 -30.82
C PRO A 241 -21.87 -22.14 -31.28
N ASN A 242 -21.38 -22.57 -32.43
CA ASN A 242 -21.59 -23.93 -32.98
C ASN A 242 -20.48 -24.93 -32.65
N VAL A 243 -19.60 -24.60 -31.68
CA VAL A 243 -18.52 -25.47 -31.19
C VAL A 243 -18.69 -25.64 -29.69
N VAL A 244 -18.70 -26.90 -29.19
CA VAL A 244 -18.59 -27.19 -27.75
C VAL A 244 -17.26 -26.64 -27.27
N PRO A 245 -17.20 -25.73 -26.27
CA PRO A 245 -15.96 -25.09 -25.87
C PRO A 245 -15.02 -26.06 -25.15
N ALA A 246 -13.76 -26.10 -25.63
CA ALA A 246 -12.71 -26.90 -25.00
C ALA A 246 -11.96 -26.16 -23.89
N GLU A 247 -11.99 -24.83 -23.90
CA GLU A 247 -11.22 -23.98 -22.99
C GLU A 247 -12.11 -22.89 -22.39
N ALA A 248 -11.93 -22.66 -21.08
CA ALA A 248 -12.52 -21.55 -20.38
C ALA A 248 -11.62 -21.14 -19.20
N GLU A 249 -11.65 -19.85 -18.82
CA GLU A 249 -10.78 -19.29 -17.78
C GLU A 249 -11.51 -18.23 -16.97
N ILE A 250 -11.17 -18.13 -15.69
CA ILE A 250 -11.57 -17.04 -14.79
C ILE A 250 -10.37 -16.48 -14.05
N GLU A 251 -10.46 -15.17 -13.72
CA GLU A 251 -9.56 -14.52 -12.79
C GLU A 251 -10.31 -14.10 -11.51
N ILE A 252 -9.67 -14.34 -10.36
CA ILE A 252 -10.26 -14.21 -9.04
C ILE A 252 -9.40 -13.28 -8.20
N ASP A 253 -10.03 -12.27 -7.57
CA ASP A 253 -9.43 -11.43 -6.52
C ASP A 253 -10.09 -11.78 -5.19
N CYS A 254 -9.27 -12.22 -4.22
CA CYS A 254 -9.71 -12.52 -2.86
C CYS A 254 -9.07 -11.52 -1.91
N ARG A 255 -9.88 -10.89 -1.05
CA ARG A 255 -9.40 -10.00 0.02
C ARG A 255 -9.74 -10.62 1.36
N VAL A 256 -8.73 -10.73 2.23
CA VAL A 256 -8.83 -11.44 3.51
C VAL A 256 -8.33 -10.59 4.66
N LYS A 257 -8.97 -10.68 5.83
CA LYS A 257 -8.57 -9.94 7.05
C LYS A 257 -7.42 -10.60 7.80
N THR A 258 -7.33 -11.93 7.73
CA THR A 258 -6.33 -12.72 8.47
C THR A 258 -5.63 -13.71 7.56
N ALA A 259 -4.42 -14.11 7.96
CA ALA A 259 -3.66 -15.15 7.27
C ALA A 259 -4.45 -16.49 7.23
N ALA A 260 -5.14 -16.82 8.32
CA ALA A 260 -5.97 -18.02 8.41
C ALA A 260 -7.12 -18.02 7.38
N GLU A 261 -7.74 -16.87 7.12
CA GLU A 261 -8.74 -16.73 6.05
C GLU A 261 -8.12 -16.87 4.66
N GLY A 262 -6.92 -16.34 4.45
CA GLY A 262 -6.16 -16.57 3.22
C GLY A 262 -5.92 -18.05 2.96
N ASP A 263 -5.49 -18.79 3.98
CA ASP A 263 -5.27 -20.23 3.88
C ASP A 263 -6.58 -21.00 3.66
N ARG A 264 -7.67 -20.60 4.31
CA ARG A 264 -9.00 -21.17 4.07
C ARG A 264 -9.43 -21.04 2.62
N VAL A 265 -9.28 -19.84 2.04
CA VAL A 265 -9.65 -19.56 0.64
C VAL A 265 -8.74 -20.36 -0.31
N ARG A 266 -7.42 -20.36 -0.11
CA ARG A 266 -6.47 -21.15 -0.91
C ARG A 266 -6.85 -22.63 -0.92
N LYS A 267 -7.07 -23.17 0.26
CA LYS A 267 -7.46 -24.58 0.42
C LYS A 267 -8.78 -24.86 -0.29
N ALA A 268 -9.80 -24.04 -0.04
CA ALA A 268 -11.12 -24.25 -0.61
C ALA A 268 -11.11 -24.20 -2.14
N ILE A 269 -10.41 -23.23 -2.74
CA ILE A 269 -10.29 -23.12 -4.21
C ILE A 269 -9.56 -24.35 -4.78
N ASN A 270 -8.47 -24.80 -4.15
CA ASN A 270 -7.71 -25.96 -4.63
C ASN A 270 -8.47 -27.29 -4.49
N GLU A 271 -9.37 -27.43 -3.52
CA GLU A 271 -10.14 -28.64 -3.25
C GLU A 271 -11.44 -28.78 -4.05
N ILE A 272 -11.86 -27.74 -4.82
CA ILE A 272 -13.03 -27.84 -5.70
C ILE A 272 -12.81 -29.00 -6.71
N ARG A 273 -13.79 -29.84 -6.85
CA ARG A 273 -13.78 -30.95 -7.80
C ARG A 273 -14.64 -30.61 -9.01
N THR A 274 -14.19 -31.05 -10.17
CA THR A 274 -14.96 -30.91 -11.41
C THR A 274 -16.31 -31.60 -11.34
N THR A 275 -17.33 -30.98 -11.89
CA THR A 275 -18.73 -31.43 -11.93
C THR A 275 -19.04 -32.13 -13.27
N VAL A 276 -18.54 -31.54 -14.37
CA VAL A 276 -18.76 -32.06 -15.72
C VAL A 276 -17.79 -33.24 -16.01
N PRO A 277 -18.28 -34.47 -16.27
CA PRO A 277 -17.39 -35.61 -16.51
C PRO A 277 -16.42 -35.36 -17.66
N GLY A 278 -15.14 -35.63 -17.39
CA GLY A 278 -14.06 -35.51 -18.37
C GLY A 278 -13.42 -34.12 -18.50
N THR A 279 -13.90 -33.13 -17.76
CA THR A 279 -13.18 -31.88 -17.62
C THR A 279 -11.97 -32.01 -16.69
N THR A 280 -10.95 -31.22 -16.92
CA THR A 280 -9.84 -31.00 -15.98
C THR A 280 -9.70 -29.53 -15.65
N ARG A 281 -9.11 -29.26 -14.50
CA ARG A 281 -8.88 -27.88 -14.03
C ARG A 281 -7.43 -27.66 -13.67
N GLU A 282 -6.95 -26.45 -13.92
CA GLU A 282 -5.67 -25.95 -13.48
C GLU A 282 -5.91 -24.72 -12.60
N VAL A 283 -5.31 -24.67 -11.42
CA VAL A 283 -5.36 -23.52 -10.50
C VAL A 283 -3.97 -22.91 -10.43
N ILE A 284 -3.88 -21.66 -10.77
CA ILE A 284 -2.62 -20.90 -10.76
C ILE A 284 -2.79 -19.76 -9.75
N GLU A 285 -2.10 -19.85 -8.62
CA GLU A 285 -1.98 -18.70 -7.72
C GLU A 285 -1.08 -17.65 -8.38
N ARG A 286 -1.55 -16.41 -8.40
CA ARG A 286 -0.84 -15.25 -8.91
C ARG A 286 -0.24 -14.47 -7.74
N ASP A 287 -0.28 -13.16 -7.81
CA ASP A 287 0.21 -12.31 -6.75
C ASP A 287 -0.57 -12.53 -5.46
N SER A 288 0.14 -12.57 -4.36
CA SER A 288 -0.45 -12.62 -3.03
C SER A 288 0.27 -11.64 -2.09
N LYS A 289 -0.49 -11.01 -1.21
CA LYS A 289 0.03 -10.14 -0.15
C LYS A 289 -0.61 -10.55 1.16
N MET A 290 0.17 -10.79 2.19
CA MET A 290 -0.34 -11.16 3.51
C MET A 290 -1.15 -9.98 4.10
N PRO A 291 -2.15 -10.22 4.95
CA PRO A 291 -2.83 -9.14 5.64
C PRO A 291 -1.94 -8.49 6.70
N MET A 292 -2.08 -7.18 6.87
CA MET A 292 -1.67 -6.50 8.09
C MET A 292 -2.81 -6.69 9.09
N GLU A 293 -2.67 -7.65 9.99
CA GLU A 293 -3.70 -7.95 10.99
C GLU A 293 -3.72 -6.89 12.10
N GLU A 294 -4.89 -6.62 12.67
CA GLU A 294 -5.05 -5.71 13.79
C GLU A 294 -4.63 -6.40 15.10
N THR A 295 -3.34 -6.43 15.37
CA THR A 295 -2.76 -7.04 16.57
C THR A 295 -2.82 -6.11 17.77
N GLU A 296 -2.68 -6.67 18.99
CA GLU A 296 -2.54 -5.86 20.23
C GLU A 296 -1.36 -4.89 20.15
N ALA A 297 -0.27 -5.29 19.49
CA ALA A 297 0.91 -4.46 19.30
C ALA A 297 0.64 -3.28 18.35
N ASN A 298 -0.09 -3.50 17.24
CA ASN A 298 -0.51 -2.44 16.33
C ASN A 298 -1.45 -1.46 17.04
N MET A 299 -2.40 -1.97 17.84
CA MET A 299 -3.31 -1.14 18.63
C MET A 299 -2.57 -0.33 19.70
N ALA A 300 -1.53 -0.88 20.31
CA ALA A 300 -0.71 -0.13 21.27
C ALA A 300 0.05 1.03 20.61
N LEU A 301 0.52 0.86 19.35
CA LEU A 301 1.09 1.96 18.57
C LEU A 301 0.04 3.03 18.26
N PHE A 302 -1.17 2.62 17.85
CA PHE A 302 -2.29 3.53 17.59
C PHE A 302 -2.64 4.39 18.81
N GLU A 303 -2.79 3.79 20.00
CA GLU A 303 -3.13 4.55 21.21
C GLU A 303 -2.05 5.60 21.56
N LYS A 304 -0.78 5.29 21.37
CA LYS A 304 0.31 6.26 21.54
C LYS A 304 0.22 7.41 20.53
N ALA A 305 -0.02 7.08 19.23
CA ALA A 305 -0.17 8.07 18.17
C ALA A 305 -1.39 8.98 18.43
N LYS A 306 -2.51 8.40 18.88
CA LYS A 306 -3.73 9.11 19.24
C LYS A 306 -3.50 10.14 20.35
N ILE A 307 -2.81 9.74 21.43
CA ILE A 307 -2.46 10.67 22.53
C ILE A 307 -1.62 11.84 22.01
N CYS A 308 -0.66 11.59 21.10
CA CYS A 308 0.14 12.65 20.50
C CYS A 308 -0.70 13.55 19.59
N GLY A 309 -1.62 12.96 18.80
CA GLY A 309 -2.53 13.70 17.94
C GLY A 309 -3.47 14.63 18.70
N GLU A 310 -4.07 14.15 19.79
CA GLU A 310 -4.94 14.98 20.65
C GLU A 310 -4.21 16.21 21.22
N LYS A 311 -2.93 16.06 21.59
CA LYS A 311 -2.11 17.15 22.09
C LYS A 311 -1.76 18.22 21.04
N VAL A 312 -1.83 17.88 19.76
CA VAL A 312 -1.61 18.85 18.66
C VAL A 312 -2.92 19.28 17.99
N GLY A 313 -4.07 18.89 18.57
CA GLY A 313 -5.40 19.33 18.14
C GLY A 313 -6.08 18.44 17.12
N LEU A 314 -5.52 17.28 16.78
CA LEU A 314 -6.14 16.30 15.92
C LEU A 314 -7.13 15.42 16.68
N LYS A 315 -8.20 15.01 15.98
CA LYS A 315 -9.18 14.01 16.47
C LYS A 315 -9.38 12.99 15.36
N PHE A 316 -9.07 11.75 15.64
CA PHE A 316 -9.20 10.64 14.71
C PHE A 316 -9.41 9.31 15.46
N SER A 317 -9.85 8.31 14.75
CA SER A 317 -9.97 6.93 15.20
C SER A 317 -9.01 6.04 14.40
N HIS A 318 -9.30 4.76 14.34
CA HIS A 318 -8.60 3.79 13.50
C HIS A 318 -9.56 3.02 12.62
N GLN A 319 -9.05 2.48 11.54
CA GLN A 319 -9.82 1.64 10.62
C GLN A 319 -9.00 0.45 10.15
N PHE A 320 -9.73 -0.63 9.86
CA PHE A 320 -9.24 -1.75 9.07
C PHE A 320 -9.67 -1.55 7.61
N VAL A 321 -8.71 -1.36 6.70
CA VAL A 321 -9.00 -0.99 5.31
C VAL A 321 -8.86 -2.14 4.31
N GLY A 322 -9.49 -2.00 3.15
CA GLY A 322 -9.51 -3.04 2.11
C GLY A 322 -8.29 -3.09 1.19
N GLY A 323 -7.57 -1.97 1.05
CA GLY A 323 -6.34 -1.87 0.24
C GLY A 323 -5.10 -2.30 1.01
N GLY A 324 -4.12 -2.88 0.31
CA GLY A 324 -2.81 -3.21 0.88
C GLY A 324 -1.86 -2.02 0.86
N SER A 325 -0.68 -2.18 1.47
CA SER A 325 0.51 -1.34 1.35
C SER A 325 1.75 -2.18 1.65
N ASP A 326 2.92 -1.59 1.60
CA ASP A 326 4.17 -2.23 2.03
C ASP A 326 4.18 -2.58 3.53
N GLY A 327 3.35 -1.92 4.33
CA GLY A 327 3.11 -2.27 5.73
C GLY A 327 2.59 -3.70 5.94
N ASN A 328 1.92 -4.27 4.94
CA ASN A 328 1.43 -5.65 4.99
C ASN A 328 2.59 -6.65 5.14
N GLU A 329 3.65 -6.50 4.34
CA GLU A 329 4.80 -7.42 4.32
C GLU A 329 5.53 -7.40 5.66
N VAL A 330 5.78 -6.21 6.20
CA VAL A 330 6.48 -6.03 7.47
C VAL A 330 5.63 -6.52 8.66
N SER A 331 4.33 -6.24 8.65
CA SER A 331 3.40 -6.73 9.67
C SER A 331 3.31 -8.26 9.66
N ALA A 332 3.33 -8.89 8.50
CA ALA A 332 3.33 -10.35 8.36
C ALA A 332 4.59 -11.02 8.96
N MET A 333 5.70 -10.30 9.08
CA MET A 333 6.91 -10.74 9.80
C MET A 333 6.76 -10.68 11.32
N GLY A 334 5.62 -10.18 11.85
CA GLY A 334 5.38 -10.01 13.28
C GLY A 334 5.91 -8.69 13.85
N ILE A 335 6.33 -7.75 13.01
CA ILE A 335 6.78 -6.42 13.43
C ILE A 335 5.54 -5.55 13.71
N PRO A 336 5.45 -4.92 14.90
CA PRO A 336 4.38 -3.97 15.19
C PRO A 336 4.34 -2.86 14.14
N THR A 337 3.21 -2.69 13.45
CA THR A 337 3.07 -1.78 12.31
C THR A 337 1.89 -0.85 12.49
N LEU A 338 2.09 0.44 12.26
CA LEU A 338 1.03 1.45 12.20
C LEU A 338 1.10 2.17 10.86
N ASP A 339 -0.04 2.27 10.20
CA ASP A 339 -0.15 2.83 8.86
C ASP A 339 -1.09 4.04 8.84
N GLY A 340 -1.09 4.81 7.74
CA GLY A 340 -1.89 6.02 7.63
C GLY A 340 -1.29 7.23 8.35
N LEU A 341 0.03 7.24 8.55
CA LEU A 341 0.73 8.30 9.27
C LEU A 341 1.04 9.55 8.43
N GLY A 342 0.75 9.51 7.13
CA GLY A 342 0.93 10.62 6.21
C GLY A 342 -0.19 11.67 6.26
N ALA A 343 -0.44 12.28 5.12
CA ALA A 343 -1.39 13.39 4.99
C ALA A 343 -2.86 12.94 5.16
N ALA A 344 -3.71 13.88 5.60
CA ALA A 344 -5.16 13.75 5.54
C ALA A 344 -5.66 14.35 4.22
N GLY A 345 -6.63 13.70 3.61
CA GLY A 345 -7.19 14.07 2.32
C GLY A 345 -8.04 12.95 1.75
N ASP A 346 -8.20 12.94 0.45
CA ASP A 346 -8.92 11.89 -0.27
C ASP A 346 -8.51 11.85 -1.75
N GLY A 347 -9.11 10.92 -2.49
CA GLY A 347 -8.97 10.85 -3.94
C GLY A 347 -7.71 10.14 -4.43
N ALA A 348 -7.07 9.29 -3.62
CA ALA A 348 -6.01 8.41 -4.11
C ALA A 348 -6.43 7.71 -5.41
N HIS A 349 -5.53 7.64 -6.40
CA HIS A 349 -5.78 7.05 -7.72
C HIS A 349 -6.87 7.73 -8.56
N SER A 350 -7.30 8.94 -8.20
CA SER A 350 -8.34 9.68 -8.93
C SER A 350 -7.87 11.04 -9.41
N ALA A 351 -8.64 11.64 -10.32
CA ALA A 351 -8.38 12.99 -10.81
C ALA A 351 -8.59 14.09 -9.75
N ASN A 352 -9.19 13.75 -8.61
CA ASN A 352 -9.51 14.69 -7.53
C ASN A 352 -8.65 14.46 -6.29
N GLU A 353 -7.44 13.97 -6.45
CA GLU A 353 -6.49 13.76 -5.36
C GLU A 353 -6.13 15.06 -4.66
N TYR A 354 -6.26 15.11 -3.32
CA TYR A 354 -5.92 16.29 -2.52
C TYR A 354 -5.53 15.95 -1.09
N ILE A 355 -4.85 16.90 -0.43
CA ILE A 355 -4.66 16.91 1.03
C ILE A 355 -5.35 18.10 1.68
N LEU A 356 -5.68 17.98 2.98
CA LEU A 356 -6.23 19.04 3.81
C LEU A 356 -5.11 19.90 4.40
N ILE A 357 -5.04 21.17 3.99
CA ILE A 357 -3.96 22.11 4.33
C ILE A 357 -3.87 22.32 5.85
N ASP A 358 -5.00 22.55 6.52
CA ASP A 358 -5.06 22.84 7.95
C ASP A 358 -4.68 21.65 8.85
N GLN A 359 -4.77 20.42 8.34
CA GLN A 359 -4.39 19.21 9.06
C GLN A 359 -2.93 18.79 8.83
N TYR A 360 -2.27 19.31 7.79
CA TYR A 360 -0.99 18.78 7.36
C TYR A 360 0.12 19.02 8.40
N ILE A 361 0.30 20.24 8.86
CA ILE A 361 1.31 20.57 9.88
C ILE A 361 1.04 19.87 11.23
N PRO A 362 -0.21 19.82 11.75
CA PRO A 362 -0.51 19.03 12.94
C PRO A 362 -0.19 17.52 12.79
N ARG A 363 -0.37 16.93 11.60
CA ARG A 363 -0.04 15.51 11.38
C ARG A 363 1.47 15.27 11.40
N ILE A 364 2.28 16.13 10.82
CA ILE A 364 3.75 16.05 10.95
C ILE A 364 4.15 16.15 12.43
N ALA A 365 3.55 17.07 13.18
CA ALA A 365 3.84 17.23 14.61
C ALA A 365 3.41 16.00 15.43
N MET A 366 2.27 15.39 15.09
CA MET A 366 1.83 14.13 15.66
C MET A 366 2.85 13.01 15.39
N LEU A 367 3.27 12.81 14.13
CA LEU A 367 4.23 11.78 13.73
C LEU A 367 5.56 11.95 14.49
N ALA A 368 6.12 13.17 14.47
CA ALA A 368 7.36 13.47 15.18
C ALA A 368 7.25 13.25 16.70
N SER A 369 6.12 13.58 17.30
CA SER A 369 5.90 13.37 18.73
C SER A 369 5.68 11.88 19.07
N PHE A 370 4.96 11.17 18.22
CA PHE A 370 4.66 9.74 18.38
C PHE A 370 5.93 8.88 18.39
N VAL A 371 6.85 9.12 17.48
CA VAL A 371 8.15 8.42 17.42
C VAL A 371 8.88 8.47 18.77
N LEU A 372 8.83 9.57 19.50
CA LEU A 372 9.48 9.71 20.81
C LEU A 372 8.85 8.83 21.89
N THR A 373 7.66 8.29 21.68
CA THR A 373 6.92 7.47 22.66
C THR A 373 7.07 5.96 22.43
N ILE A 374 7.59 5.54 21.29
CA ILE A 374 7.82 4.14 20.95
C ILE A 374 9.07 3.63 21.65
#